data_db70da0083ddb791e1cec9fd1039f23f
#
_entry.id   db70da0083ddb791e1cec9fd1039f23f
#
_cell.length_a   1.000
_cell.length_b   1.000
_cell.length_c   1.000
_cell.angle_alpha   90.00
_cell.angle_beta   90.00
_cell.angle_gamma   90.00
#
_symmetry.space_group_name_H-M   'P 1'
#
loop_
_entity.id
_entity.type
_entity.pdbx_description
1 polymer ?
#
loop_
_entity_poly.entity_id
_entity_poly.type
_entity_poly.pdbx_seq_one_letter_code
_entity_poly.pdbx_strand_id
1 'polypeptide(L)'
;MTKLAFFNVDEKEQVILSKAFEKEKTFELSFCQKPIDILTATIAKDADGIGIFIQSQITQEVLDLLPQLRIIVTMSTGFDHIDLEACKSRNITVCNVPAYGDNTVAEYAFGLIIALARKLKPTFERVERGLFSRAGLMGMDLKGKTLGLVGTGRIGSHMARLGCAFGMKVIACDVKPNVTLAEKFGVTFLSLEEVLQQADVISLHVPYLPSTHHLIDAERLRFLKPTALLVNTARGKVVDTKAVAAALREGRLGGIALDTFEGEKVWIEEEFLKRDDLAAITLREAMESFSIMHSEHAILTPHNAFNTREALERILITSAENFKAYFSGGPQNIVLVAP
;
A
#
# COMPACT_ATOMS: atom_id res chain seq x y z
N MET A 1 -18.74 4.74 30.08
CA MET A 1 -18.70 4.03 28.81
C MET A 1 -17.49 4.50 28.04
N THR A 2 -16.70 3.58 27.52
CA THR A 2 -15.53 3.90 26.69
C THR A 2 -15.99 4.33 25.31
N LYS A 3 -15.58 5.51 24.87
CA LYS A 3 -16.00 6.10 23.60
C LYS A 3 -14.99 5.81 22.51
N LEU A 4 -15.41 5.20 21.42
CA LEU A 4 -14.59 4.92 20.25
C LEU A 4 -15.15 5.63 19.04
N ALA A 5 -14.27 6.33 18.29
CA ALA A 5 -14.63 6.98 17.03
C ALA A 5 -13.86 6.36 15.86
N PHE A 6 -14.58 5.99 14.80
CA PHE A 6 -14.00 5.39 13.61
C PHE A 6 -14.14 6.34 12.43
N PHE A 7 -13.04 6.56 11.72
CA PHE A 7 -12.95 7.45 10.56
C PHE A 7 -12.69 6.68 9.27
N ASN A 8 -13.10 7.23 8.14
CA ASN A 8 -13.06 6.55 6.83
C ASN A 8 -13.86 5.23 6.80
N VAL A 9 -15.02 5.19 7.43
CA VAL A 9 -15.82 3.96 7.56
C VAL A 9 -17.16 4.17 6.87
N ASP A 10 -17.42 3.35 5.83
CA ASP A 10 -18.70 3.37 5.12
C ASP A 10 -19.80 2.63 5.89
N GLU A 11 -21.06 2.65 5.39
CA GLU A 11 -22.21 2.04 6.05
C GLU A 11 -22.05 0.51 6.23
N LYS A 12 -21.39 -0.19 5.29
CA LYS A 12 -21.20 -1.64 5.39
C LYS A 12 -20.14 -1.99 6.44
N GLU A 13 -19.09 -1.21 6.51
CA GLU A 13 -18.02 -1.34 7.48
C GLU A 13 -18.51 -1.03 8.90
N GLN A 14 -19.40 -0.02 9.05
CA GLN A 14 -20.07 0.29 10.31
C GLN A 14 -20.88 -0.89 10.84
N VAL A 15 -21.58 -1.62 9.96
CA VAL A 15 -22.31 -2.83 10.36
C VAL A 15 -21.38 -3.90 10.91
N ILE A 16 -20.23 -4.12 10.27
CA ILE A 16 -19.24 -5.12 10.72
C ILE A 16 -18.66 -4.71 12.08
N LEU A 17 -18.25 -3.46 12.24
CA LEU A 17 -17.72 -2.93 13.51
C LEU A 17 -18.78 -3.01 14.61
N SER A 18 -19.99 -2.54 14.36
CA SER A 18 -21.09 -2.60 15.34
C SER A 18 -21.36 -4.04 15.81
N LYS A 19 -21.36 -5.00 14.89
CA LYS A 19 -21.51 -6.42 15.21
C LYS A 19 -20.32 -6.95 16.03
N ALA A 20 -19.11 -6.51 15.73
CA ALA A 20 -17.90 -6.89 16.47
C ALA A 20 -17.97 -6.46 17.95
N PHE A 21 -18.64 -5.34 18.26
CA PHE A 21 -18.83 -4.84 19.64
C PHE A 21 -20.19 -5.18 20.27
N GLU A 22 -21.09 -5.88 19.57
CA GLU A 22 -22.48 -6.12 20.02
C GLU A 22 -22.59 -6.70 21.42
N LYS A 23 -21.66 -7.58 21.79
CA LYS A 23 -21.63 -8.22 23.11
C LYS A 23 -21.00 -7.36 24.21
N GLU A 24 -20.36 -6.27 23.85
CA GLU A 24 -19.55 -5.41 24.72
C GLU A 24 -20.29 -4.10 25.05
N LYS A 25 -21.23 -4.15 26.00
CA LYS A 25 -22.05 -2.99 26.39
C LYS A 25 -21.26 -1.82 27.01
N THR A 26 -19.97 -1.98 27.20
CA THR A 26 -19.06 -0.98 27.77
C THR A 26 -18.57 0.07 26.77
N PHE A 27 -18.75 -0.18 25.47
CA PHE A 27 -18.31 0.69 24.39
C PHE A 27 -19.48 1.48 23.78
N GLU A 28 -19.21 2.75 23.49
CA GLU A 28 -20.05 3.64 22.69
C GLU A 28 -19.30 3.94 21.38
N LEU A 29 -19.92 3.64 20.23
CA LEU A 29 -19.28 3.77 18.93
C LEU A 29 -19.84 4.99 18.19
N SER A 30 -18.95 5.75 17.56
CA SER A 30 -19.29 6.78 16.59
C SER A 30 -18.53 6.57 15.29
N PHE A 31 -19.12 6.98 14.16
CA PHE A 31 -18.59 6.73 12.82
C PHE A 31 -18.56 8.00 11.99
N CYS A 32 -17.50 8.18 11.23
CA CYS A 32 -17.33 9.24 10.26
C CYS A 32 -16.85 8.67 8.92
N GLN A 33 -17.50 9.02 7.82
CA GLN A 33 -17.09 8.57 6.49
C GLN A 33 -15.84 9.29 5.97
N LYS A 34 -15.51 10.45 6.55
CA LYS A 34 -14.32 11.23 6.19
C LYS A 34 -13.10 10.81 7.01
N PRO A 35 -11.87 11.05 6.49
CA PRO A 35 -10.65 10.91 7.29
C PRO A 35 -10.66 11.89 8.46
N ILE A 36 -9.86 11.58 9.49
CA ILE A 36 -9.62 12.55 10.56
C ILE A 36 -8.55 13.55 10.11
N ASP A 37 -8.88 14.80 10.28
CA ASP A 37 -8.04 15.99 10.11
C ASP A 37 -8.40 17.06 11.14
N ILE A 38 -7.86 18.26 11.03
CA ILE A 38 -8.17 19.38 11.94
C ILE A 38 -9.67 19.74 11.95
N LEU A 39 -10.39 19.58 10.82
CA LEU A 39 -11.80 19.92 10.70
C LEU A 39 -12.70 18.84 11.30
N THR A 40 -12.35 17.59 11.11
CA THR A 40 -13.15 16.43 11.53
C THR A 40 -12.79 15.90 12.93
N ALA A 41 -11.62 16.26 13.47
CA ALA A 41 -11.16 15.82 14.81
C ALA A 41 -12.14 16.17 15.93
N THR A 42 -12.91 17.24 15.80
CA THR A 42 -13.91 17.65 16.79
C THR A 42 -14.99 16.59 17.04
N ILE A 43 -15.25 15.70 16.07
CA ILE A 43 -16.19 14.56 16.19
C ILE A 43 -15.71 13.58 17.26
N ALA A 44 -14.40 13.44 17.44
CA ALA A 44 -13.77 12.53 18.39
C ALA A 44 -13.20 13.22 19.65
N LYS A 45 -13.61 14.48 19.94
CA LYS A 45 -13.07 15.27 21.05
C LYS A 45 -13.11 14.53 22.40
N ASP A 46 -14.18 13.78 22.63
CA ASP A 46 -14.41 13.03 23.88
C ASP A 46 -14.11 11.52 23.72
N ALA A 47 -13.45 11.10 22.65
CA ALA A 47 -13.14 9.70 22.39
C ALA A 47 -11.93 9.25 23.21
N ASP A 48 -12.06 8.07 23.83
CA ASP A 48 -10.95 7.35 24.48
C ASP A 48 -10.04 6.66 23.46
N GLY A 49 -10.59 6.29 22.29
CA GLY A 49 -9.87 5.63 21.21
C GLY A 49 -10.40 6.01 19.83
N ILE A 50 -9.49 6.04 18.83
CA ILE A 50 -9.87 6.27 17.43
C ILE A 50 -9.38 5.14 16.53
N GLY A 51 -10.25 4.71 15.60
CA GLY A 51 -9.93 3.82 14.48
C GLY A 51 -9.78 4.64 13.21
N ILE A 52 -8.66 4.49 12.49
CA ILE A 52 -8.34 5.31 11.32
C ILE A 52 -7.78 4.47 10.17
N PHE A 53 -8.02 4.89 8.93
CA PHE A 53 -7.34 4.39 7.74
C PHE A 53 -6.19 5.32 7.32
N ILE A 54 -5.45 4.90 6.30
CA ILE A 54 -4.22 5.56 5.81
C ILE A 54 -4.41 6.98 5.27
N GLN A 55 -5.63 7.36 4.90
CA GLN A 55 -5.97 8.73 4.46
C GLN A 55 -5.95 9.74 5.61
N SER A 56 -6.12 9.27 6.84
CA SER A 56 -6.07 10.10 8.05
C SER A 56 -4.63 10.50 8.37
N GLN A 57 -4.39 11.76 8.70
CA GLN A 57 -3.07 12.25 9.10
C GLN A 57 -3.10 12.61 10.58
N ILE A 58 -2.41 11.85 11.41
CA ILE A 58 -2.32 12.14 12.86
C ILE A 58 -1.07 12.97 13.11
N THR A 59 -1.27 14.29 13.12
CA THR A 59 -0.25 15.29 13.45
C THR A 59 -0.39 15.77 14.88
N GLN A 60 0.58 16.55 15.36
CA GLN A 60 0.53 17.21 16.65
C GLN A 60 -0.76 18.05 16.80
N GLU A 61 -1.13 18.81 15.76
CA GLU A 61 -2.30 19.69 15.77
C GLU A 61 -3.62 18.90 15.89
N VAL A 62 -3.72 17.74 15.23
CA VAL A 62 -4.88 16.84 15.35
C VAL A 62 -4.97 16.29 16.77
N LEU A 63 -3.83 15.86 17.35
CA LEU A 63 -3.78 15.34 18.70
C LEU A 63 -4.13 16.41 19.77
N ASP A 64 -3.85 17.69 19.51
CA ASP A 64 -4.23 18.81 20.39
C ASP A 64 -5.76 18.93 20.56
N LEU A 65 -6.52 18.47 19.58
CA LEU A 65 -7.99 18.49 19.59
C LEU A 65 -8.59 17.23 20.29
N LEU A 66 -7.78 16.26 20.67
CA LEU A 66 -8.19 14.96 21.21
C LEU A 66 -7.65 14.72 22.63
N PRO A 67 -8.05 15.54 23.64
CA PRO A 67 -7.44 15.53 24.96
C PRO A 67 -7.69 14.24 25.78
N GLN A 68 -8.70 13.45 25.42
CA GLN A 68 -9.07 12.20 26.11
C GLN A 68 -8.46 10.95 25.47
N LEU A 69 -7.77 11.11 24.32
CA LEU A 69 -7.31 9.99 23.51
C LEU A 69 -6.23 9.17 24.22
N ARG A 70 -6.41 7.86 24.27
CA ARG A 70 -5.51 6.89 24.91
C ARG A 70 -4.95 5.85 23.94
N ILE A 71 -5.70 5.57 22.87
CA ILE A 71 -5.31 4.57 21.87
C ILE A 71 -5.71 5.00 20.46
N ILE A 72 -4.81 4.77 19.51
CA ILE A 72 -5.06 4.85 18.07
C ILE A 72 -4.92 3.43 17.50
N VAL A 73 -5.93 2.97 16.79
CA VAL A 73 -5.83 1.74 15.98
C VAL A 73 -5.85 2.14 14.51
N THR A 74 -4.70 1.99 13.84
CA THR A 74 -4.71 2.13 12.38
C THR A 74 -5.22 0.86 11.73
N MET A 75 -6.28 0.98 10.94
CA MET A 75 -6.93 -0.09 10.19
C MET A 75 -6.10 -0.45 8.95
N SER A 76 -4.79 -0.60 9.14
CA SER A 76 -3.79 -0.89 8.12
C SER A 76 -2.55 -1.51 8.74
N THR A 77 -1.70 -2.13 7.92
CA THR A 77 -0.37 -2.58 8.38
C THR A 77 0.61 -1.41 8.52
N GLY A 78 0.60 -0.48 7.56
CA GLY A 78 1.43 0.72 7.59
C GLY A 78 0.89 1.76 8.57
N PHE A 79 1.80 2.53 9.14
CA PHE A 79 1.50 3.59 10.13
C PHE A 79 2.26 4.89 9.85
N ASP A 80 2.73 5.08 8.63
CA ASP A 80 3.55 6.23 8.20
C ASP A 80 2.78 7.57 8.27
N HIS A 81 1.45 7.52 8.42
CA HIS A 81 0.54 8.65 8.55
C HIS A 81 0.32 9.09 10.01
N ILE A 82 1.00 8.47 10.98
CA ILE A 82 0.88 8.75 12.40
C ILE A 82 2.21 9.31 12.93
N ASP A 83 2.17 10.48 13.56
CA ASP A 83 3.30 11.03 14.31
C ASP A 83 3.48 10.26 15.62
N LEU A 84 4.35 9.26 15.61
CA LEU A 84 4.61 8.39 16.75
C LEU A 84 5.27 9.14 17.92
N GLU A 85 6.11 10.14 17.65
CA GLU A 85 6.76 10.94 18.71
C GLU A 85 5.73 11.82 19.43
N ALA A 86 4.82 12.43 18.68
CA ALA A 86 3.71 13.18 19.26
C ALA A 86 2.78 12.28 20.09
N CYS A 87 2.48 11.06 19.60
CA CYS A 87 1.71 10.07 20.35
C CYS A 87 2.41 9.66 21.66
N LYS A 88 3.73 9.39 21.59
CA LYS A 88 4.54 9.01 22.75
C LYS A 88 4.55 10.09 23.83
N SER A 89 4.74 11.35 23.45
CA SER A 89 4.75 12.49 24.38
C SER A 89 3.43 12.67 25.15
N ARG A 90 2.33 12.11 24.62
CA ARG A 90 0.97 12.17 25.19
C ARG A 90 0.49 10.88 25.82
N ASN A 91 1.37 9.87 25.94
CA ASN A 91 1.03 8.54 26.45
C ASN A 91 -0.09 7.86 25.65
N ILE A 92 -0.12 8.03 24.31
CA ILE A 92 -1.09 7.41 23.44
C ILE A 92 -0.47 6.13 22.86
N THR A 93 -1.13 4.99 23.08
CA THR A 93 -0.74 3.71 22.48
C THR A 93 -1.18 3.67 21.03
N VAL A 94 -0.33 3.15 20.14
CA VAL A 94 -0.66 2.94 18.71
C VAL A 94 -0.62 1.46 18.39
N CYS A 95 -1.71 0.93 17.85
CA CYS A 95 -1.83 -0.44 17.35
C CYS A 95 -2.14 -0.44 15.85
N ASN A 96 -1.71 -1.49 15.15
CA ASN A 96 -1.98 -1.68 13.73
C ASN A 96 -2.70 -3.01 13.45
N VAL A 97 -2.96 -3.30 12.18
CA VAL A 97 -3.48 -4.59 11.70
C VAL A 97 -2.42 -5.25 10.81
N PRO A 98 -1.60 -6.17 11.35
CA PRO A 98 -0.36 -6.58 10.67
C PRO A 98 -0.53 -7.62 9.57
N ALA A 99 -1.65 -8.37 9.48
CA ALA A 99 -1.72 -9.60 8.67
C ALA A 99 -3.05 -9.79 7.92
N TYR A 100 -3.70 -8.73 7.48
CA TYR A 100 -5.01 -8.83 6.84
C TYR A 100 -4.97 -9.16 5.34
N GLY A 101 -3.89 -8.79 4.64
CA GLY A 101 -3.83 -8.72 3.19
C GLY A 101 -2.65 -9.43 2.54
N ASP A 102 -2.01 -10.39 3.20
CA ASP A 102 -0.79 -11.02 2.72
C ASP A 102 -0.98 -11.69 1.34
N ASN A 103 -2.04 -12.49 1.20
CA ASN A 103 -2.44 -13.07 -0.10
C ASN A 103 -3.12 -12.04 -1.00
N THR A 104 -3.97 -11.18 -0.45
CA THR A 104 -4.78 -10.19 -1.19
C THR A 104 -3.91 -9.25 -2.01
N VAL A 105 -2.90 -8.64 -1.37
CA VAL A 105 -1.95 -7.75 -2.05
C VAL A 105 -1.09 -8.50 -3.06
N ALA A 106 -0.68 -9.74 -2.75
CA ALA A 106 0.08 -10.56 -3.68
C ALA A 106 -0.75 -10.93 -4.92
N GLU A 107 -2.01 -11.31 -4.75
CA GLU A 107 -2.93 -11.62 -5.86
C GLU A 107 -3.14 -10.40 -6.75
N TYR A 108 -3.34 -9.23 -6.15
CA TYR A 108 -3.49 -7.97 -6.90
C TYR A 108 -2.22 -7.60 -7.66
N ALA A 109 -1.05 -7.65 -7.01
CA ALA A 109 0.24 -7.39 -7.65
C ALA A 109 0.49 -8.35 -8.82
N PHE A 110 0.15 -9.64 -8.66
CA PHE A 110 0.28 -10.62 -9.71
C PHE A 110 -0.72 -10.37 -10.85
N GLY A 111 -1.94 -9.92 -10.54
CA GLY A 111 -2.93 -9.44 -11.52
C GLY A 111 -2.39 -8.27 -12.36
N LEU A 112 -1.72 -7.30 -11.72
CA LEU A 112 -1.05 -6.18 -12.40
C LEU A 112 0.09 -6.66 -13.31
N ILE A 113 0.88 -7.67 -12.89
CA ILE A 113 1.90 -8.31 -13.74
C ILE A 113 1.25 -8.89 -15.00
N ILE A 114 0.17 -9.65 -14.86
CA ILE A 114 -0.56 -10.23 -16.01
C ILE A 114 -1.09 -9.11 -16.91
N ALA A 115 -1.68 -8.07 -16.32
CA ALA A 115 -2.25 -6.95 -17.07
C ALA A 115 -1.20 -6.21 -17.91
N LEU A 116 -0.01 -5.97 -17.35
CA LEU A 116 1.13 -5.39 -18.09
C LEU A 116 1.65 -6.35 -19.15
N ALA A 117 1.96 -7.59 -18.78
CA ALA A 117 2.54 -8.59 -19.69
C ALA A 117 1.65 -8.86 -20.91
N ARG A 118 0.33 -8.80 -20.74
CA ARG A 118 -0.66 -9.06 -21.79
C ARG A 118 -1.26 -7.80 -22.37
N LYS A 119 -0.77 -6.60 -22.00
CA LYS A 119 -1.26 -5.29 -22.47
C LYS A 119 -2.78 -5.15 -22.34
N LEU A 120 -3.35 -5.57 -21.19
CA LEU A 120 -4.81 -5.58 -21.02
C LEU A 120 -5.40 -4.17 -21.01
N LYS A 121 -4.77 -3.18 -20.35
CA LYS A 121 -5.23 -1.79 -20.35
C LYS A 121 -5.42 -1.24 -21.77
N PRO A 122 -4.39 -1.16 -22.63
CA PRO A 122 -4.57 -0.64 -23.97
C PRO A 122 -5.50 -1.51 -24.83
N THR A 123 -5.64 -2.81 -24.52
CA THR A 123 -6.60 -3.69 -25.22
C THR A 123 -8.04 -3.27 -24.90
N PHE A 124 -8.39 -3.07 -23.63
CA PHE A 124 -9.72 -2.64 -23.21
C PHE A 124 -10.05 -1.24 -23.72
N GLU A 125 -9.15 -0.27 -23.51
CA GLU A 125 -9.32 1.11 -23.99
C GLU A 125 -9.55 1.19 -25.50
N ARG A 126 -8.89 0.31 -26.27
CA ARG A 126 -9.05 0.26 -27.72
C ARG A 126 -10.45 -0.27 -28.11
N VAL A 127 -10.91 -1.34 -27.48
CA VAL A 127 -12.25 -1.90 -27.74
C VAL A 127 -13.35 -0.94 -27.34
N GLU A 128 -13.20 -0.23 -26.21
CA GLU A 128 -14.14 0.81 -25.77
C GLU A 128 -14.29 1.94 -26.82
N ARG A 129 -13.22 2.24 -27.56
CA ARG A 129 -13.24 3.19 -28.71
C ARG A 129 -13.74 2.58 -30.01
N GLY A 130 -14.25 1.34 -29.98
CA GLY A 130 -14.75 0.64 -31.20
C GLY A 130 -13.66 0.10 -32.12
N LEU A 131 -12.40 0.01 -31.66
CA LEU A 131 -11.28 -0.45 -32.46
C LEU A 131 -10.93 -1.90 -32.14
N PHE A 132 -11.02 -2.81 -33.11
CA PHE A 132 -10.74 -4.25 -32.91
C PHE A 132 -9.40 -4.71 -33.52
N SER A 133 -8.48 -3.79 -33.78
CA SER A 133 -7.15 -4.13 -34.30
C SER A 133 -6.23 -4.61 -33.17
N ARG A 134 -5.49 -5.69 -33.43
CA ARG A 134 -4.45 -6.21 -32.50
C ARG A 134 -3.05 -5.61 -32.74
N ALA A 135 -2.89 -4.69 -33.69
CA ALA A 135 -1.60 -4.07 -34.00
C ALA A 135 -1.05 -3.36 -32.74
N GLY A 136 0.22 -3.62 -32.38
CA GLY A 136 0.88 -3.05 -31.19
C GLY A 136 0.46 -3.68 -29.85
N LEU A 137 -0.49 -4.63 -29.79
CA LEU A 137 -0.95 -5.29 -28.57
C LEU A 137 -0.21 -6.62 -28.26
N MET A 138 0.91 -6.89 -28.96
CA MET A 138 1.70 -8.08 -28.67
C MET A 138 2.27 -7.99 -27.25
N GLY A 139 1.91 -8.96 -26.41
CA GLY A 139 2.42 -9.12 -25.05
C GLY A 139 3.51 -10.17 -24.96
N MET A 140 3.83 -10.59 -23.74
CA MET A 140 4.77 -11.68 -23.44
C MET A 140 4.13 -12.75 -22.56
N ASP A 141 4.62 -14.00 -22.67
CA ASP A 141 4.29 -15.07 -21.73
C ASP A 141 5.12 -14.96 -20.46
N LEU A 142 4.53 -15.29 -19.31
CA LEU A 142 5.22 -15.30 -18.03
C LEU A 142 5.97 -16.61 -17.79
N LYS A 143 5.49 -17.73 -18.32
CA LYS A 143 6.16 -19.04 -18.19
C LYS A 143 7.59 -18.97 -18.73
N GLY A 144 8.54 -19.44 -17.91
CA GLY A 144 9.96 -19.42 -18.23
C GLY A 144 10.66 -18.05 -18.05
N LYS A 145 9.92 -16.99 -17.74
CA LYS A 145 10.48 -15.67 -17.40
C LYS A 145 10.97 -15.64 -15.95
N THR A 146 11.81 -14.68 -15.64
CA THR A 146 12.37 -14.48 -14.30
C THR A 146 11.57 -13.42 -13.55
N LEU A 147 10.99 -13.82 -12.41
CA LEU A 147 10.38 -12.90 -11.43
C LEU A 147 11.42 -12.55 -10.37
N GLY A 148 11.77 -11.26 -10.27
CA GLY A 148 12.61 -10.68 -9.24
C GLY A 148 11.75 -10.10 -8.12
N LEU A 149 11.94 -10.57 -6.90
CA LEU A 149 11.25 -10.08 -5.71
C LEU A 149 12.19 -9.24 -4.86
N VAL A 150 11.78 -8.03 -4.54
CA VAL A 150 12.47 -7.15 -3.60
C VAL A 150 11.68 -7.14 -2.29
N GLY A 151 12.16 -7.89 -1.31
CA GLY A 151 11.46 -8.23 -0.08
C GLY A 151 10.67 -9.55 -0.18
N THR A 152 10.94 -10.45 0.77
CA THR A 152 10.31 -11.79 0.87
C THR A 152 9.60 -12.00 2.20
N GLY A 153 9.08 -10.90 2.77
CA GLY A 153 8.17 -10.93 3.90
C GLY A 153 6.88 -11.71 3.57
N ARG A 154 5.81 -11.46 4.30
CA ARG A 154 4.54 -12.17 4.12
C ARG A 154 4.00 -12.07 2.69
N ILE A 155 3.87 -10.85 2.15
CA ILE A 155 3.37 -10.61 0.78
C ILE A 155 4.32 -11.20 -0.27
N GLY A 156 5.63 -10.89 -0.18
CA GLY A 156 6.63 -11.41 -1.12
C GLY A 156 6.72 -12.93 -1.13
N SER A 157 6.45 -13.59 -0.01
CA SER A 157 6.37 -15.06 0.06
C SER A 157 5.16 -15.62 -0.72
N HIS A 158 4.02 -14.93 -0.70
CA HIS A 158 2.88 -15.29 -1.55
C HIS A 158 3.20 -15.06 -3.04
N MET A 159 3.85 -13.94 -3.36
CA MET A 159 4.30 -13.66 -4.72
C MET A 159 5.26 -14.72 -5.27
N ALA A 160 6.20 -15.20 -4.45
CA ALA A 160 7.10 -16.30 -4.85
C ALA A 160 6.31 -17.56 -5.24
N ARG A 161 5.30 -17.93 -4.44
CA ARG A 161 4.43 -19.09 -4.73
C ARG A 161 3.66 -18.92 -6.03
N LEU A 162 3.07 -17.72 -6.27
CA LEU A 162 2.35 -17.41 -7.50
C LEU A 162 3.30 -17.48 -8.72
N GLY A 163 4.49 -16.88 -8.63
CA GLY A 163 5.49 -16.94 -9.70
C GLY A 163 5.88 -18.37 -10.04
N CYS A 164 6.16 -19.21 -9.03
CA CYS A 164 6.46 -20.64 -9.25
C CYS A 164 5.29 -21.41 -9.87
N ALA A 165 4.04 -21.14 -9.42
CA ALA A 165 2.84 -21.77 -9.96
C ALA A 165 2.60 -21.41 -11.45
N PHE A 166 3.02 -20.21 -11.87
CA PHE A 166 3.01 -19.78 -13.29
C PHE A 166 4.21 -20.30 -14.10
N GLY A 167 5.10 -21.09 -13.48
CA GLY A 167 6.27 -21.63 -14.15
C GLY A 167 7.36 -20.59 -14.42
N MET A 168 7.41 -19.53 -13.63
CA MET A 168 8.48 -18.53 -13.66
C MET A 168 9.69 -19.03 -12.83
N LYS A 169 10.89 -18.58 -13.22
CA LYS A 169 12.06 -18.65 -12.35
C LYS A 169 11.97 -17.52 -11.33
N VAL A 170 12.03 -17.83 -10.02
CA VAL A 170 11.94 -16.80 -8.98
C VAL A 170 13.31 -16.56 -8.36
N ILE A 171 13.75 -15.30 -8.40
CA ILE A 171 14.93 -14.78 -7.71
C ILE A 171 14.50 -13.67 -6.75
N ALA A 172 15.24 -13.47 -5.66
CA ALA A 172 14.83 -12.49 -4.65
C ALA A 172 16.03 -11.81 -4.00
N CYS A 173 15.84 -10.58 -3.52
CA CYS A 173 16.71 -9.98 -2.52
C CYS A 173 15.93 -9.65 -1.26
N ASP A 174 16.55 -9.84 -0.10
CA ASP A 174 16.00 -9.51 1.21
C ASP A 174 17.14 -9.31 2.19
N VAL A 175 16.96 -8.42 3.16
CA VAL A 175 17.93 -8.25 4.27
C VAL A 175 17.97 -9.48 5.17
N LYS A 176 16.89 -10.27 5.18
CA LYS A 176 16.77 -11.54 5.90
C LYS A 176 16.16 -12.60 5.00
N PRO A 177 16.98 -13.30 4.19
CA PRO A 177 16.51 -14.33 3.27
C PRO A 177 15.62 -15.38 3.93
N ASN A 178 14.49 -15.68 3.28
CA ASN A 178 13.55 -16.70 3.75
C ASN A 178 13.97 -18.09 3.26
N VAL A 179 14.65 -18.85 4.12
CA VAL A 179 15.16 -20.19 3.81
C VAL A 179 14.08 -21.14 3.30
N THR A 180 12.87 -21.05 3.87
CA THR A 180 11.73 -21.90 3.42
C THR A 180 11.37 -21.68 1.95
N LEU A 181 11.52 -20.45 1.43
CA LEU A 181 11.29 -20.19 0.01
C LEU A 181 12.36 -20.82 -0.88
N ALA A 182 13.61 -20.80 -0.45
CA ALA A 182 14.69 -21.45 -1.17
C ALA A 182 14.48 -22.97 -1.22
N GLU A 183 14.20 -23.59 -0.08
CA GLU A 183 14.06 -25.05 0.03
C GLU A 183 12.81 -25.61 -0.67
N LYS A 184 11.65 -24.94 -0.49
CA LYS A 184 10.36 -25.47 -0.98
C LYS A 184 10.01 -25.03 -2.40
N PHE A 185 10.48 -23.86 -2.82
CA PHE A 185 10.09 -23.26 -4.10
C PHE A 185 11.28 -22.96 -5.02
N GLY A 186 12.51 -23.29 -4.61
CA GLY A 186 13.71 -23.08 -5.41
C GLY A 186 14.04 -21.60 -5.64
N VAL A 187 13.60 -20.70 -4.76
CA VAL A 187 13.92 -19.27 -4.85
C VAL A 187 15.41 -19.07 -4.61
N THR A 188 16.07 -18.39 -5.55
CA THR A 188 17.49 -18.03 -5.42
C THR A 188 17.61 -16.62 -4.85
N PHE A 189 18.32 -16.47 -3.73
CA PHE A 189 18.60 -15.17 -3.12
C PHE A 189 19.88 -14.57 -3.69
N LEU A 190 19.81 -13.32 -4.14
CA LEU A 190 20.87 -12.56 -4.81
C LEU A 190 20.94 -11.14 -4.24
N SER A 191 21.96 -10.37 -4.62
CA SER A 191 22.00 -8.92 -4.36
C SER A 191 20.87 -8.19 -5.12
N LEU A 192 20.53 -6.97 -4.71
CA LEU A 192 19.51 -6.17 -5.38
C LEU A 192 19.87 -5.94 -6.85
N GLU A 193 21.11 -5.57 -7.12
CA GLU A 193 21.62 -5.31 -8.46
C GLU A 193 21.52 -6.55 -9.36
N GLU A 194 21.89 -7.73 -8.86
CA GLU A 194 21.75 -8.99 -9.61
C GLU A 194 20.30 -9.33 -9.90
N VAL A 195 19.38 -9.09 -8.94
CA VAL A 195 17.94 -9.27 -9.16
C VAL A 195 17.46 -8.35 -10.26
N LEU A 196 17.81 -7.06 -10.23
CA LEU A 196 17.41 -6.07 -11.23
C LEU A 196 17.93 -6.42 -12.63
N GLN A 197 19.18 -6.90 -12.74
CA GLN A 197 19.78 -7.28 -14.02
C GLN A 197 19.14 -8.52 -14.64
N GLN A 198 18.78 -9.52 -13.84
CA GLN A 198 18.30 -10.80 -14.32
C GLN A 198 16.80 -10.89 -14.51
N ALA A 199 16.02 -10.06 -13.79
CA ALA A 199 14.57 -10.15 -13.80
C ALA A 199 13.95 -9.66 -15.13
N ASP A 200 12.90 -10.34 -15.56
CA ASP A 200 11.98 -9.88 -16.61
C ASP A 200 10.79 -9.12 -16.01
N VAL A 201 10.46 -9.45 -14.75
CA VAL A 201 9.43 -8.79 -13.94
C VAL A 201 10.00 -8.54 -12.55
N ILE A 202 9.88 -7.31 -12.04
CA ILE A 202 10.30 -6.93 -10.68
C ILE A 202 9.06 -6.57 -9.88
N SER A 203 8.92 -7.11 -8.66
CA SER A 203 7.84 -6.76 -7.74
C SER A 203 8.39 -6.38 -6.37
N LEU A 204 7.95 -5.21 -5.87
CA LEU A 204 8.48 -4.59 -4.65
C LEU A 204 7.56 -4.89 -3.47
N HIS A 205 8.13 -5.43 -2.38
CA HIS A 205 7.42 -5.84 -1.16
C HIS A 205 8.19 -5.45 0.10
N VAL A 206 8.84 -4.30 0.08
CA VAL A 206 9.60 -3.74 1.21
C VAL A 206 8.82 -2.65 1.93
N PRO A 207 8.98 -2.47 3.26
CA PRO A 207 8.43 -1.31 3.95
C PRO A 207 9.16 -0.03 3.51
N TYR A 208 8.51 1.13 3.71
CA TYR A 208 9.20 2.40 3.57
C TYR A 208 10.02 2.68 4.83
N LEU A 209 11.32 2.83 4.64
CA LEU A 209 12.32 3.18 5.64
C LEU A 209 13.29 4.19 5.01
N PRO A 210 14.12 4.91 5.78
CA PRO A 210 15.17 5.74 5.20
C PRO A 210 16.09 4.98 4.22
N SER A 211 16.37 3.70 4.49
CA SER A 211 17.18 2.82 3.63
C SER A 211 16.48 2.32 2.37
N THR A 212 15.15 2.42 2.30
CA THR A 212 14.35 2.03 1.13
C THR A 212 13.73 3.23 0.40
N HIS A 213 14.05 4.46 0.84
CA HIS A 213 13.67 5.66 0.12
C HIS A 213 14.35 5.67 -1.25
N HIS A 214 13.55 5.82 -2.31
CA HIS A 214 14.00 5.74 -3.71
C HIS A 214 14.92 4.52 -3.96
N LEU A 215 14.53 3.36 -3.38
CA LEU A 215 15.27 2.11 -3.60
C LEU A 215 15.39 1.77 -5.09
N ILE A 216 14.41 2.18 -5.89
CA ILE A 216 14.46 2.13 -7.35
C ILE A 216 14.57 3.56 -7.85
N ASP A 217 15.82 4.01 -8.00
CA ASP A 217 16.23 5.32 -8.49
C ASP A 217 16.72 5.28 -9.96
N ALA A 218 17.18 6.41 -10.49
CA ALA A 218 17.67 6.52 -11.85
C ALA A 218 18.91 5.64 -12.13
N GLU A 219 19.76 5.39 -11.13
CA GLU A 219 20.95 4.54 -11.26
C GLU A 219 20.53 3.06 -11.34
N ARG A 220 19.68 2.62 -10.43
CA ARG A 220 19.21 1.23 -10.38
C ARG A 220 18.30 0.88 -11.56
N LEU A 221 17.53 1.81 -12.10
CA LEU A 221 16.78 1.61 -13.34
C LEU A 221 17.67 1.28 -14.55
N ARG A 222 18.95 1.62 -14.53
CA ARG A 222 19.91 1.26 -15.61
C ARG A 222 20.28 -0.22 -15.60
N PHE A 223 20.11 -0.91 -14.48
CA PHE A 223 20.35 -2.35 -14.40
C PHE A 223 19.22 -3.16 -15.01
N LEU A 224 18.01 -2.60 -15.16
CA LEU A 224 16.88 -3.32 -15.69
C LEU A 224 17.03 -3.59 -17.20
N LYS A 225 16.46 -4.72 -17.61
CA LYS A 225 16.28 -4.99 -19.05
C LYS A 225 15.31 -3.94 -19.63
N PRO A 226 15.53 -3.44 -20.86
CA PRO A 226 14.59 -2.50 -21.49
C PRO A 226 13.16 -3.04 -21.63
N THR A 227 12.99 -4.36 -21.60
CA THR A 227 11.68 -5.03 -21.66
C THR A 227 11.13 -5.37 -20.27
N ALA A 228 11.84 -5.05 -19.18
CA ALA A 228 11.43 -5.41 -17.83
C ALA A 228 10.14 -4.71 -17.42
N LEU A 229 9.33 -5.41 -16.63
CA LEU A 229 8.13 -4.87 -16.00
C LEU A 229 8.41 -4.62 -14.52
N LEU A 230 8.03 -3.45 -14.01
CA LEU A 230 8.18 -3.07 -12.60
C LEU A 230 6.80 -2.93 -11.95
N VAL A 231 6.58 -3.55 -10.79
CA VAL A 231 5.32 -3.48 -10.04
C VAL A 231 5.59 -3.01 -8.61
N ASN A 232 4.90 -1.95 -8.19
CA ASN A 232 4.96 -1.43 -6.84
C ASN A 232 3.58 -1.40 -6.18
N THR A 233 3.35 -2.32 -5.25
CA THR A 233 2.20 -2.35 -4.34
C THR A 233 2.64 -2.17 -2.88
N ALA A 234 3.86 -1.66 -2.67
CA ALA A 234 4.45 -1.48 -1.34
C ALA A 234 4.22 -0.06 -0.80
N ARG A 235 5.10 0.89 -1.16
CA ARG A 235 4.99 2.32 -0.80
C ARG A 235 5.49 3.18 -1.95
N GLY A 236 4.83 4.31 -2.20
CA GLY A 236 5.17 5.21 -3.33
C GLY A 236 6.63 5.64 -3.32
N LYS A 237 7.10 6.15 -2.19
CA LYS A 237 8.49 6.64 -2.02
C LYS A 237 9.61 5.58 -2.09
N VAL A 238 9.29 4.30 -2.31
CA VAL A 238 10.27 3.26 -2.63
C VAL A 238 10.78 3.41 -4.07
N VAL A 239 10.00 4.04 -4.93
CA VAL A 239 10.32 4.28 -6.35
C VAL A 239 10.43 5.77 -6.60
N ASP A 240 11.51 6.22 -7.21
CA ASP A 240 11.65 7.58 -7.74
C ASP A 240 10.73 7.73 -8.96
N THR A 241 9.58 8.35 -8.76
CA THR A 241 8.54 8.54 -9.79
C THR A 241 9.07 9.29 -11.00
N LYS A 242 9.93 10.31 -10.79
CA LYS A 242 10.57 11.09 -11.86
C LYS A 242 11.51 10.23 -12.70
N ALA A 243 12.32 9.41 -12.05
CA ALA A 243 13.25 8.52 -12.74
C ALA A 243 12.52 7.48 -13.60
N VAL A 244 11.41 6.94 -13.08
CA VAL A 244 10.56 6.00 -13.83
C VAL A 244 9.88 6.68 -15.01
N ALA A 245 9.32 7.87 -14.84
CA ALA A 245 8.72 8.63 -15.95
C ALA A 245 9.72 8.88 -17.08
N ALA A 246 10.97 9.20 -16.73
CA ALA A 246 12.04 9.34 -17.72
C ALA A 246 12.39 8.02 -18.41
N ALA A 247 12.52 6.91 -17.65
CA ALA A 247 12.85 5.60 -18.19
C ALA A 247 11.77 5.07 -19.15
N LEU A 248 10.49 5.31 -18.86
CA LEU A 248 9.37 4.96 -19.77
C LEU A 248 9.42 5.77 -21.07
N ARG A 249 9.61 7.09 -20.98
CA ARG A 249 9.71 7.97 -22.17
C ARG A 249 10.88 7.60 -23.09
N GLU A 250 11.98 7.16 -22.51
CA GLU A 250 13.21 6.76 -23.22
C GLU A 250 13.18 5.30 -23.69
N GLY A 251 12.11 4.55 -23.43
CA GLY A 251 12.01 3.14 -23.78
C GLY A 251 12.98 2.22 -23.04
N ARG A 252 13.47 2.65 -21.88
CA ARG A 252 14.39 1.90 -21.00
C ARG A 252 13.69 1.02 -19.98
N LEU A 253 12.35 1.09 -19.90
CA LEU A 253 11.49 0.24 -19.07
C LEU A 253 10.33 -0.24 -19.93
N GLY A 254 10.08 -1.54 -19.94
CA GLY A 254 9.04 -2.17 -20.75
C GLY A 254 7.62 -1.88 -20.26
N GLY A 255 7.45 -1.64 -18.96
CA GLY A 255 6.18 -1.23 -18.38
C GLY A 255 6.23 -1.11 -16.87
N ILE A 256 5.26 -0.39 -16.30
CA ILE A 256 5.14 -0.22 -14.85
C ILE A 256 3.70 -0.33 -14.36
N ALA A 257 3.51 -0.92 -13.19
CA ALA A 257 2.25 -0.83 -12.44
C ALA A 257 2.51 -0.28 -11.05
N LEU A 258 1.78 0.76 -10.68
CA LEU A 258 1.88 1.46 -9.41
C LEU A 258 0.51 1.47 -8.73
N ASP A 259 0.37 0.73 -7.64
CA ASP A 259 -0.78 0.86 -6.76
C ASP A 259 -0.53 1.94 -5.69
N THR A 260 0.76 2.22 -5.45
CA THR A 260 1.25 3.30 -4.58
C THR A 260 2.33 4.09 -5.33
N PHE A 261 2.28 5.42 -5.28
CA PHE A 261 3.22 6.30 -5.97
C PHE A 261 3.37 7.65 -5.27
N GLU A 262 4.43 8.37 -5.56
CA GLU A 262 4.63 9.72 -5.01
C GLU A 262 3.58 10.67 -5.56
N GLY A 263 3.03 11.51 -4.69
CA GLY A 263 1.94 12.43 -5.07
C GLY A 263 0.55 11.79 -5.16
N GLU A 264 0.37 10.51 -4.78
CA GLU A 264 -0.94 9.83 -4.82
C GLU A 264 -2.04 10.60 -4.06
N LYS A 265 -1.67 11.31 -2.98
CA LYS A 265 -2.61 12.12 -2.19
C LYS A 265 -3.32 13.20 -2.99
N VAL A 266 -2.64 13.77 -3.99
CA VAL A 266 -3.22 14.80 -4.87
C VAL A 266 -4.36 14.24 -5.72
N TRP A 267 -4.32 12.94 -6.04
CA TRP A 267 -5.31 12.28 -6.88
C TRP A 267 -6.47 11.67 -6.10
N ILE A 268 -6.25 11.35 -4.83
CA ILE A 268 -7.26 10.74 -3.97
C ILE A 268 -8.28 11.79 -3.50
N GLU A 269 -7.86 13.04 -3.34
CA GLU A 269 -8.72 14.13 -2.87
C GLU A 269 -8.94 15.14 -4.00
N GLU A 270 -10.11 15.09 -4.67
CA GLU A 270 -10.53 16.16 -5.62
C GLU A 270 -10.49 17.56 -4.96
N GLU A 271 -10.68 17.64 -3.64
CA GLU A 271 -10.55 18.85 -2.82
C GLU A 271 -9.10 19.35 -2.74
N PHE A 272 -8.11 18.47 -2.91
CA PHE A 272 -6.69 18.84 -2.84
C PHE A 272 -6.29 19.77 -4.00
N LEU A 273 -6.87 19.56 -5.18
CA LEU A 273 -6.66 20.45 -6.35
C LEU A 273 -7.28 21.84 -6.18
N LYS A 274 -8.16 22.03 -5.19
CA LYS A 274 -8.80 23.30 -4.88
C LYS A 274 -8.06 24.11 -3.80
N ARG A 275 -6.95 23.60 -3.28
CA ARG A 275 -6.16 24.26 -2.24
C ARG A 275 -5.07 25.11 -2.86
N ASP A 276 -5.04 26.40 -2.47
CA ASP A 276 -4.04 27.37 -2.94
C ASP A 276 -2.64 27.17 -2.33
N ASP A 277 -2.51 26.26 -1.34
CA ASP A 277 -1.30 26.04 -0.54
C ASP A 277 -0.50 24.78 -0.96
N LEU A 278 -0.78 24.22 -2.13
CA LEU A 278 -0.02 23.09 -2.68
C LEU A 278 1.46 23.42 -2.84
N ALA A 279 2.31 22.77 -2.07
CA ALA A 279 3.75 22.92 -2.22
C ALA A 279 4.16 22.57 -3.67
N ALA A 280 5.06 23.37 -4.27
CA ALA A 280 5.51 23.18 -5.65
C ALA A 280 6.09 21.76 -5.91
N ILE A 281 6.63 21.12 -4.86
CA ILE A 281 7.09 19.72 -4.88
C ILE A 281 5.94 18.76 -5.15
N THR A 282 4.81 18.90 -4.41
CA THR A 282 3.64 18.01 -4.54
C THR A 282 2.98 18.14 -5.92
N LEU A 283 2.91 19.38 -6.45
CA LEU A 283 2.42 19.61 -7.81
C LEU A 283 3.31 18.95 -8.87
N ARG A 284 4.62 19.01 -8.69
CA ARG A 284 5.59 18.39 -9.60
C ARG A 284 5.46 16.86 -9.58
N GLU A 285 5.37 16.25 -8.40
CA GLU A 285 5.12 14.80 -8.25
C GLU A 285 3.81 14.37 -8.93
N ALA A 286 2.76 15.18 -8.79
CA ALA A 286 1.49 14.95 -9.47
C ALA A 286 1.61 15.01 -11.00
N MET A 287 2.39 15.95 -11.55
CA MET A 287 2.63 16.05 -13.00
C MET A 287 3.42 14.85 -13.53
N GLU A 288 4.43 14.37 -12.80
CA GLU A 288 5.17 13.16 -13.19
C GLU A 288 4.25 11.93 -13.17
N SER A 289 3.43 11.78 -12.13
CA SER A 289 2.42 10.71 -12.04
C SER A 289 1.39 10.80 -13.16
N PHE A 290 0.95 12.01 -13.53
CA PHE A 290 0.06 12.25 -14.68
C PHE A 290 0.70 11.78 -16.00
N SER A 291 1.98 12.06 -16.21
CA SER A 291 2.73 11.61 -17.37
C SER A 291 2.79 10.07 -17.46
N ILE A 292 3.00 9.39 -16.32
CA ILE A 292 2.98 7.93 -16.25
C ILE A 292 1.59 7.38 -16.55
N MET A 293 0.54 7.97 -15.94
CA MET A 293 -0.86 7.53 -16.10
C MET A 293 -1.30 7.46 -17.56
N HIS A 294 -0.84 8.42 -18.38
CA HIS A 294 -1.19 8.49 -19.82
C HIS A 294 -0.28 7.63 -20.71
N SER A 295 0.66 6.88 -20.14
CA SER A 295 1.47 5.94 -20.90
C SER A 295 0.71 4.63 -21.16
N GLU A 296 0.79 4.11 -22.40
CA GLU A 296 0.28 2.77 -22.75
C GLU A 296 1.04 1.64 -22.02
N HIS A 297 2.22 1.95 -21.48
CA HIS A 297 3.09 1.04 -20.75
C HIS A 297 2.91 1.14 -19.23
N ALA A 298 1.90 1.87 -18.75
CA ALA A 298 1.69 2.07 -17.33
C ALA A 298 0.26 1.75 -16.87
N ILE A 299 0.15 1.17 -15.69
CA ILE A 299 -1.10 0.97 -14.96
C ILE A 299 -0.96 1.64 -13.61
N LEU A 300 -1.82 2.61 -13.29
CA LEU A 300 -1.93 3.19 -11.97
C LEU A 300 -3.26 2.76 -11.35
N THR A 301 -3.24 2.46 -10.05
CA THR A 301 -4.43 2.10 -9.29
C THR A 301 -4.44 2.86 -7.96
N PRO A 302 -5.61 3.17 -7.39
CA PRO A 302 -5.76 4.12 -6.29
C PRO A 302 -5.54 3.44 -4.92
N HIS A 303 -4.35 2.87 -4.66
CA HIS A 303 -4.00 2.16 -3.43
C HIS A 303 -5.05 1.08 -3.08
N ASN A 304 -5.40 0.26 -4.07
CA ASN A 304 -6.52 -0.67 -4.02
C ASN A 304 -6.13 -2.14 -3.80
N ALA A 305 -4.83 -2.43 -3.71
CA ALA A 305 -4.33 -3.82 -3.64
C ALA A 305 -4.86 -4.62 -2.44
N PHE A 306 -5.25 -3.95 -1.37
CA PHE A 306 -5.81 -4.58 -0.17
C PHE A 306 -7.33 -4.78 -0.24
N ASN A 307 -8.03 -4.09 -1.13
CA ASN A 307 -9.47 -3.88 -1.09
C ASN A 307 -10.26 -5.10 -1.59
N THR A 308 -10.42 -6.08 -0.72
CA THR A 308 -11.35 -7.20 -0.89
C THR A 308 -12.26 -7.30 0.33
N ARG A 309 -13.43 -7.92 0.15
CA ARG A 309 -14.38 -8.15 1.26
C ARG A 309 -13.71 -8.87 2.42
N GLU A 310 -12.94 -9.91 2.13
CA GLU A 310 -12.27 -10.74 3.12
C GLU A 310 -11.17 -9.99 3.86
N ALA A 311 -10.41 -9.15 3.17
CA ALA A 311 -9.37 -8.33 3.79
C ALA A 311 -9.98 -7.23 4.66
N LEU A 312 -11.00 -6.54 4.18
CA LEU A 312 -11.72 -5.53 4.96
C LEU A 312 -12.35 -6.12 6.22
N GLU A 313 -13.00 -7.29 6.12
CA GLU A 313 -13.54 -7.96 7.30
C GLU A 313 -12.45 -8.30 8.32
N ARG A 314 -11.30 -8.83 7.88
CA ARG A 314 -10.15 -9.06 8.77
C ARG A 314 -9.62 -7.78 9.41
N ILE A 315 -9.52 -6.68 8.64
CA ILE A 315 -9.10 -5.37 9.16
C ILE A 315 -10.02 -4.93 10.29
N LEU A 316 -11.32 -4.89 10.05
CA LEU A 316 -12.30 -4.35 10.98
C LEU A 316 -12.42 -5.21 12.25
N ILE A 317 -12.42 -6.54 12.10
CA ILE A 317 -12.45 -7.46 13.24
C ILE A 317 -11.19 -7.32 14.09
N THR A 318 -10.00 -7.35 13.48
CA THR A 318 -8.74 -7.20 14.22
C THR A 318 -8.64 -5.83 14.89
N SER A 319 -9.15 -4.78 14.25
CA SER A 319 -9.21 -3.43 14.85
C SER A 319 -10.09 -3.41 16.10
N ALA A 320 -11.27 -4.04 16.04
CA ALA A 320 -12.14 -4.18 17.20
C ALA A 320 -11.47 -5.00 18.33
N GLU A 321 -10.76 -6.08 17.98
CA GLU A 321 -10.00 -6.89 18.93
C GLU A 321 -8.86 -6.09 19.59
N ASN A 322 -8.16 -5.23 18.86
CA ASN A 322 -7.13 -4.35 19.39
C ASN A 322 -7.69 -3.40 20.46
N PHE A 323 -8.84 -2.77 20.21
CA PHE A 323 -9.51 -1.93 21.21
C PHE A 323 -9.92 -2.71 22.44
N LYS A 324 -10.57 -3.85 22.27
CA LYS A 324 -11.01 -4.70 23.38
C LYS A 324 -9.82 -5.15 24.24
N ALA A 325 -8.76 -5.62 23.59
CA ALA A 325 -7.54 -6.05 24.24
C ALA A 325 -6.88 -4.92 25.04
N TYR A 326 -6.80 -3.72 24.48
CA TYR A 326 -6.25 -2.55 25.15
C TYR A 326 -7.03 -2.21 26.43
N PHE A 327 -8.36 -2.09 26.33
CA PHE A 327 -9.21 -1.71 27.47
C PHE A 327 -9.38 -2.83 28.50
N SER A 328 -9.05 -4.08 28.16
CA SER A 328 -8.97 -5.20 29.14
C SER A 328 -7.58 -5.40 29.76
N GLY A 329 -6.59 -4.54 29.43
CA GLY A 329 -5.27 -4.55 30.03
C GLY A 329 -4.24 -5.47 29.33
N GLY A 330 -4.57 -6.02 28.14
CA GLY A 330 -3.68 -6.88 27.34
C GLY A 330 -3.53 -6.39 25.90
N PRO A 331 -3.00 -5.18 25.64
CA PRO A 331 -2.91 -4.64 24.29
C PRO A 331 -2.11 -5.56 23.36
N GLN A 332 -2.56 -5.66 22.10
CA GLN A 332 -1.94 -6.48 21.06
C GLN A 332 -1.65 -5.67 19.80
N ASN A 333 -0.83 -6.23 18.89
CA ASN A 333 -0.44 -5.59 17.61
C ASN A 333 0.12 -4.16 17.81
N ILE A 334 0.93 -3.99 18.84
CA ILE A 334 1.43 -2.70 19.26
C ILE A 334 2.55 -2.24 18.33
N VAL A 335 2.43 -1.01 17.83
CA VAL A 335 3.49 -0.28 17.12
C VAL A 335 4.24 0.61 18.09
N LEU A 336 3.51 1.26 19.00
CA LEU A 336 4.03 2.13 20.03
C LEU A 336 3.28 1.87 21.35
N VAL A 337 4.02 1.54 22.40
CA VAL A 337 3.48 1.48 23.76
C VAL A 337 3.62 2.86 24.38
N ALA A 338 2.55 3.37 24.97
CA ALA A 338 2.63 4.50 25.91
C ALA A 338 3.46 4.05 27.14
N PRO A 339 4.38 4.87 27.62
CA PRO A 339 5.21 4.55 28.78
C PRO A 339 4.42 4.29 30.06
#